data_8df5c0e1fafdea9b2b1504d25e047cd3
#
_entry.id   8df5c0e1fafdea9b2b1504d25e047cd3
#
_cell.length_a   1.000
_cell.length_b   1.000
_cell.length_c   1.000
_cell.angle_alpha   90.00
_cell.angle_beta   90.00
_cell.angle_gamma   90.00
#
_symmetry.space_group_name_H-M   'P 1'
#
loop_
_entity.id
_entity.type
_entity.pdbx_description
1 polymer ?
#
loop_
_entity_poly.entity_id
_entity_poly.type
_entity_poly.pdbx_seq_one_letter_code
_entity_poly.pdbx_strand_id
1 'polypeptide(L)'
;KKWNTTTISGNLLTTSGKINKWSSIRIEESLLDKVDLEVKEMWLQLNEPAFELKTKTITKKEFGNDIQFGFGGLHGAPSKPIRVKNVKLLDVTSMYPNIIILLNALGPATSKYIDILNRRVEIKHKDKLESDALKLILNSVYGNLNNQYSVLNNPRAAYSVCVYGQIALYELCKRLSDSCQIININT
;
A
#
# COMPACT_ATOMS: atom_id res chain seq x y z
N LYS A 1 -14.68 -21.83 6.71
CA LYS A 1 -15.07 -21.24 5.41
C LYS A 1 -13.79 -20.85 4.66
N LYS A 2 -13.64 -21.32 3.42
CA LYS A 2 -12.54 -20.87 2.54
C LYS A 2 -12.93 -19.50 1.98
N TRP A 3 -12.17 -18.48 2.31
CA TRP A 3 -12.29 -17.15 1.73
C TRP A 3 -11.35 -17.04 0.54
N ASN A 4 -11.81 -16.45 -0.54
CA ASN A 4 -11.01 -16.17 -1.72
C ASN A 4 -11.46 -14.87 -2.39
N THR A 5 -10.73 -14.42 -3.39
CA THR A 5 -11.01 -13.18 -4.12
C THR A 5 -12.40 -13.19 -4.75
N THR A 6 -12.83 -14.34 -5.28
CA THR A 6 -14.16 -14.51 -5.89
C THR A 6 -15.27 -14.30 -4.87
N THR A 7 -15.10 -14.80 -3.64
CA THR A 7 -16.08 -14.61 -2.56
C THR A 7 -16.22 -13.13 -2.20
N ILE A 8 -15.10 -12.41 -2.10
CA ILE A 8 -15.09 -10.97 -1.83
C ILE A 8 -15.73 -10.21 -2.98
N SER A 9 -15.36 -10.53 -4.22
CA SER A 9 -15.92 -9.94 -5.43
C SER A 9 -17.43 -10.15 -5.52
N GLY A 10 -17.91 -11.38 -5.27
CA GLY A 10 -19.34 -11.71 -5.26
C GLY A 10 -20.11 -10.87 -4.23
N ASN A 11 -19.54 -10.65 -3.03
CA ASN A 11 -20.20 -9.80 -2.04
C ASN A 11 -20.24 -8.32 -2.45
N LEU A 12 -19.20 -7.80 -3.13
CA LEU A 12 -19.21 -6.45 -3.67
C LEU A 12 -20.32 -6.28 -4.72
N LEU A 13 -20.45 -7.24 -5.63
CA LEU A 13 -21.47 -7.21 -6.68
C LEU A 13 -22.89 -7.27 -6.08
N THR A 14 -23.11 -8.11 -5.07
CA THR A 14 -24.43 -8.27 -4.46
C THR A 14 -24.83 -7.09 -3.57
N THR A 15 -23.87 -6.40 -2.96
CA THR A 15 -24.18 -5.35 -1.99
C THR A 15 -24.13 -3.94 -2.56
N SER A 16 -23.37 -3.68 -3.63
CA SER A 16 -23.17 -2.33 -4.13
C SER A 16 -23.69 -2.07 -5.54
N GLY A 17 -23.83 -3.08 -6.36
CA GLY A 17 -24.21 -2.94 -7.77
C GLY A 17 -23.27 -2.08 -8.63
N LYS A 18 -22.38 -1.27 -8.02
CA LYS A 18 -21.37 -0.44 -8.69
C LYS A 18 -20.21 -0.15 -7.76
N ILE A 19 -19.03 -0.66 -8.11
CA ILE A 19 -17.75 -0.40 -7.41
C ILE A 19 -17.36 1.08 -7.45
N ASN A 20 -17.84 1.83 -8.44
CA ASN A 20 -17.59 3.27 -8.59
C ASN A 20 -18.01 4.14 -7.38
N LYS A 21 -18.79 3.61 -6.43
CA LYS A 21 -19.11 4.31 -5.17
C LYS A 21 -17.90 4.47 -4.24
N TRP A 22 -16.83 3.71 -4.44
CA TRP A 22 -15.59 3.78 -3.65
C TRP A 22 -14.56 4.74 -4.24
N SER A 23 -14.91 5.46 -5.28
CA SER A 23 -14.06 6.49 -5.90
C SER A 23 -13.87 7.75 -5.03
N SER A 24 -14.49 7.80 -3.85
CA SER A 24 -14.32 8.89 -2.87
C SER A 24 -13.01 8.86 -2.11
N ILE A 25 -12.18 7.84 -2.30
CA ILE A 25 -10.85 7.77 -1.69
C ILE A 25 -10.02 8.98 -2.15
N ARG A 26 -9.44 9.68 -1.18
CA ARG A 26 -8.60 10.86 -1.39
C ARG A 26 -7.33 10.72 -0.58
N ILE A 27 -6.25 11.32 -1.08
CA ILE A 27 -5.05 11.54 -0.28
C ILE A 27 -5.29 12.78 0.57
N GLU A 28 -5.15 12.65 1.89
CA GLU A 28 -5.26 13.76 2.82
C GLU A 28 -4.04 14.66 2.72
N GLU A 29 -4.24 15.91 2.38
CA GLU A 29 -3.17 16.87 2.17
C GLU A 29 -2.30 17.08 3.41
N SER A 30 -2.90 17.08 4.59
CA SER A 30 -2.22 17.23 5.87
C SER A 30 -1.14 16.15 6.14
N LEU A 31 -1.29 14.96 5.56
CA LEU A 31 -0.29 13.89 5.67
C LEU A 31 0.95 14.17 4.81
N LEU A 32 0.87 15.11 3.89
CA LEU A 32 1.92 15.43 2.92
C LEU A 32 2.76 16.67 3.31
N ASP A 33 2.49 17.30 4.46
CA ASP A 33 3.15 18.55 4.85
C ASP A 33 4.67 18.41 5.06
N LYS A 34 5.12 17.19 5.31
CA LYS A 34 6.55 16.89 5.52
C LYS A 34 7.25 16.29 4.31
N VAL A 35 6.52 16.10 3.23
CA VAL A 35 7.02 15.54 1.98
C VAL A 35 7.46 16.68 1.08
N ASP A 36 8.45 16.44 0.22
CA ASP A 36 8.89 17.41 -0.79
C ASP A 36 7.72 17.89 -1.66
N LEU A 37 7.68 19.19 -1.98
CA LEU A 37 6.56 19.83 -2.67
C LEU A 37 6.26 19.15 -4.02
N GLU A 38 7.27 18.80 -4.81
CA GLU A 38 7.08 18.15 -6.10
C GLU A 38 6.44 16.76 -5.96
N VAL A 39 6.84 16.01 -4.92
CA VAL A 39 6.24 14.71 -4.59
C VAL A 39 4.80 14.88 -4.10
N LYS A 40 4.55 15.88 -3.24
CA LYS A 40 3.21 16.24 -2.77
C LYS A 40 2.28 16.53 -3.94
N GLU A 41 2.68 17.42 -4.84
CA GLU A 41 1.91 17.79 -6.03
C GLU A 41 1.63 16.57 -6.94
N MET A 42 2.62 15.69 -7.13
CA MET A 42 2.44 14.46 -7.89
C MET A 42 1.36 13.56 -7.27
N TRP A 43 1.39 13.33 -5.96
CA TRP A 43 0.44 12.44 -5.29
C TRP A 43 -0.97 13.03 -5.19
N LEU A 44 -1.10 14.34 -5.04
CA LEU A 44 -2.40 15.03 -5.02
C LEU A 44 -3.16 14.91 -6.35
N GLN A 45 -2.49 14.59 -7.46
CA GLN A 45 -3.16 14.27 -8.72
C GLN A 45 -4.15 13.10 -8.59
N LEU A 46 -3.96 12.18 -7.62
CA LEU A 46 -4.96 11.13 -7.31
C LEU A 46 -6.30 11.69 -6.86
N ASN A 47 -6.35 12.91 -6.37
CA ASN A 47 -7.58 13.57 -5.94
C ASN A 47 -8.38 14.17 -7.10
N GLU A 48 -7.75 14.34 -8.27
CA GLU A 48 -8.40 14.91 -9.43
C GLU A 48 -9.51 14.00 -9.99
N PRO A 49 -10.65 14.56 -10.44
CA PRO A 49 -11.76 13.76 -10.97
C PRO A 49 -11.36 12.92 -12.18
N ALA A 50 -10.53 13.46 -13.06
CA ALA A 50 -10.05 12.84 -14.30
C ALA A 50 -8.60 12.38 -14.17
N PHE A 51 -8.26 11.69 -13.05
CA PHE A 51 -6.91 11.17 -12.86
C PHE A 51 -6.56 10.16 -13.95
N GLU A 52 -5.52 10.48 -14.71
CA GLU A 52 -4.85 9.55 -15.63
C GLU A 52 -3.48 9.21 -15.08
N LEU A 53 -3.18 7.92 -14.97
CA LEU A 53 -1.86 7.49 -14.49
C LEU A 53 -0.77 7.94 -15.45
N LYS A 54 0.03 8.89 -15.01
CA LYS A 54 1.30 9.22 -15.65
C LYS A 54 2.40 8.49 -14.88
N THR A 55 3.18 7.68 -15.59
CA THR A 55 4.35 6.97 -15.01
C THR A 55 5.47 7.99 -14.71
N LYS A 56 5.23 8.86 -13.75
CA LYS A 56 6.23 9.80 -13.26
C LYS A 56 6.88 9.23 -12.01
N THR A 57 8.20 9.20 -11.99
CA THR A 57 9.00 8.90 -10.81
C THR A 57 9.84 10.14 -10.48
N ILE A 58 9.84 10.53 -9.22
CA ILE A 58 10.65 11.63 -8.69
C ILE A 58 11.71 11.03 -7.79
N THR A 59 12.97 11.37 -8.04
CA THR A 59 14.09 10.93 -7.19
C THR A 59 14.57 12.09 -6.34
N LYS A 60 14.64 11.89 -5.03
CA LYS A 60 15.18 12.86 -4.05
C LYS A 60 16.33 12.22 -3.26
N LYS A 61 17.28 13.04 -2.85
CA LYS A 61 18.39 12.61 -2.00
C LYS A 61 18.06 12.93 -0.55
N GLU A 62 17.70 11.90 0.21
CA GLU A 62 17.35 12.04 1.62
C GLU A 62 17.88 10.85 2.43
N PHE A 63 18.16 11.05 3.70
CA PHE A 63 18.68 10.03 4.62
C PHE A 63 19.95 9.33 4.10
N GLY A 64 20.74 9.99 3.24
CA GLY A 64 21.91 9.38 2.60
C GLY A 64 21.62 8.43 1.44
N ASN A 65 20.39 8.41 0.95
CA ASN A 65 19.92 7.54 -0.13
C ASN A 65 19.33 8.35 -1.29
N ASP A 66 19.34 7.77 -2.49
CA ASP A 66 18.52 8.20 -3.60
C ASP A 66 17.16 7.52 -3.45
N ILE A 67 16.12 8.28 -3.11
CA ILE A 67 14.77 7.78 -2.85
C ILE A 67 13.89 8.07 -4.05
N GLN A 68 13.24 7.04 -4.56
CA GLN A 68 12.31 7.10 -5.69
C GLN A 68 10.87 7.09 -5.19
N PHE A 69 10.15 8.17 -5.47
CA PHE A 69 8.73 8.34 -5.21
C PHE A 69 7.93 8.17 -6.50
N GLY A 70 6.74 7.61 -6.42
CA GLY A 70 5.86 7.41 -7.58
C GLY A 70 4.48 6.91 -7.16
N PHE A 71 3.82 6.17 -8.06
CA PHE A 71 2.53 5.54 -7.79
C PHE A 71 2.65 4.03 -7.55
N GLY A 72 3.88 3.52 -7.42
CA GLY A 72 4.20 2.16 -7.02
C GLY A 72 4.75 2.11 -5.59
N GLY A 73 5.79 1.30 -5.38
CA GLY A 73 6.47 1.23 -4.10
C GLY A 73 7.44 2.39 -3.86
N LEU A 74 7.83 2.60 -2.61
CA LEU A 74 8.93 3.46 -2.24
C LEU A 74 10.23 2.66 -2.31
N HIS A 75 11.21 3.18 -3.03
CA HIS A 75 12.52 2.54 -3.14
C HIS A 75 13.61 3.56 -2.82
N GLY A 76 14.55 3.16 -1.97
CA GLY A 76 15.67 4.01 -1.60
C GLY A 76 16.92 3.18 -1.33
N ALA A 77 18.05 3.62 -1.91
CA ALA A 77 19.34 3.00 -1.71
C ALA A 77 20.45 4.04 -1.81
N PRO A 78 21.65 3.81 -1.21
CA PRO A 78 22.80 4.67 -1.39
C PRO A 78 23.20 4.77 -2.87
N SER A 79 23.59 5.98 -3.33
CA SER A 79 24.03 6.21 -4.71
C SER A 79 25.28 5.40 -5.11
N LYS A 80 26.04 4.90 -4.12
CA LYS A 80 27.21 4.05 -4.34
C LYS A 80 27.13 2.80 -3.47
N PRO A 81 27.67 1.67 -3.93
CA PRO A 81 27.74 0.46 -3.11
C PRO A 81 28.44 0.75 -1.78
N ILE A 82 27.83 0.33 -0.69
CA ILE A 82 28.40 0.45 0.66
C ILE A 82 28.46 -0.93 1.32
N ARG A 83 29.38 -1.05 2.29
CA ARG A 83 29.47 -2.24 3.14
C ARG A 83 29.21 -1.82 4.58
N VAL A 84 28.18 -2.38 5.18
CA VAL A 84 27.76 -2.05 6.55
C VAL A 84 27.73 -3.28 7.44
N LYS A 85 27.84 -3.08 8.74
CA LYS A 85 27.72 -4.11 9.78
C LYS A 85 26.58 -3.75 10.74
N ASN A 86 26.12 -4.72 11.51
CA ASN A 86 25.06 -4.54 12.52
C ASN A 86 23.75 -3.97 11.94
N VAL A 87 23.32 -4.52 10.80
CA VAL A 87 22.09 -4.13 10.12
C VAL A 87 20.87 -4.69 10.86
N LYS A 88 19.85 -3.85 11.07
CA LYS A 88 18.52 -4.26 11.50
C LYS A 88 17.56 -4.16 10.33
N LEU A 89 16.78 -5.21 10.08
CA LEU A 89 15.69 -5.21 9.13
C LEU A 89 14.39 -4.96 9.87
N LEU A 90 13.63 -3.95 9.43
CA LEU A 90 12.28 -3.68 9.90
C LEU A 90 11.31 -4.01 8.76
N ASP A 91 10.25 -4.77 9.09
CA ASP A 91 9.19 -5.15 8.14
C ASP A 91 7.83 -4.77 8.70
N VAL A 92 7.00 -4.14 7.87
CA VAL A 92 5.64 -3.74 8.25
C VAL A 92 4.68 -4.89 8.00
N THR A 93 4.16 -5.46 9.06
CA THR A 93 3.24 -6.61 8.97
C THR A 93 1.97 -6.24 8.20
N SER A 94 1.76 -6.91 7.06
CA SER A 94 0.54 -6.79 6.24
C SER A 94 0.21 -5.34 5.86
N MET A 95 1.21 -4.55 5.47
CA MET A 95 1.06 -3.11 5.22
C MET A 95 -0.10 -2.80 4.27
N TYR A 96 -0.11 -3.34 3.06
CA TYR A 96 -1.17 -3.08 2.07
C TYR A 96 -2.56 -3.55 2.52
N PRO A 97 -2.74 -4.75 3.11
CA PRO A 97 -4.00 -5.12 3.71
C PRO A 97 -4.53 -4.13 4.75
N ASN A 98 -3.67 -3.63 5.63
CA ASN A 98 -4.10 -2.65 6.64
C ASN A 98 -4.49 -1.31 6.01
N ILE A 99 -3.79 -0.86 4.96
CA ILE A 99 -4.14 0.37 4.25
C ILE A 99 -5.45 0.21 3.46
N ILE A 100 -5.70 -0.93 2.84
CA ILE A 100 -6.99 -1.26 2.19
C ILE A 100 -8.15 -1.12 3.17
N ILE A 101 -7.97 -1.61 4.39
CA ILE A 101 -8.97 -1.51 5.47
C ILE A 101 -9.13 -0.05 5.91
N LEU A 102 -8.02 0.66 6.15
CA LEU A 102 -8.01 2.07 6.56
C LEU A 102 -8.78 2.95 5.57
N LEU A 103 -8.57 2.73 4.28
CA LEU A 103 -9.22 3.47 3.20
C LEU A 103 -10.65 2.98 2.90
N ASN A 104 -11.12 1.94 3.59
CA ASN A 104 -12.38 1.26 3.26
C ASN A 104 -12.50 0.93 1.76
N ALA A 105 -11.40 0.52 1.14
CA ALA A 105 -11.28 0.37 -0.32
C ALA A 105 -12.16 -0.76 -0.89
N LEU A 106 -12.73 -1.60 -0.05
CA LEU A 106 -13.61 -2.71 -0.43
C LEU A 106 -15.07 -2.45 0.02
N GLY A 107 -15.36 -1.30 0.65
CA GLY A 107 -16.68 -0.95 1.11
C GLY A 107 -17.34 -2.05 1.96
N PRO A 108 -18.56 -2.54 1.62
CA PRO A 108 -19.24 -3.55 2.42
C PRO A 108 -18.49 -4.88 2.57
N ALA A 109 -17.53 -5.18 1.69
CA ALA A 109 -16.71 -6.39 1.81
C ALA A 109 -15.51 -6.22 2.76
N THR A 110 -15.26 -5.02 3.26
CA THR A 110 -14.14 -4.74 4.16
C THR A 110 -14.19 -5.60 5.43
N SER A 111 -15.38 -5.83 6.01
CA SER A 111 -15.52 -6.69 7.19
C SER A 111 -15.00 -8.11 6.97
N LYS A 112 -15.31 -8.70 5.83
CA LYS A 112 -14.83 -10.05 5.46
C LYS A 112 -13.32 -10.07 5.19
N TYR A 113 -12.79 -8.99 4.65
CA TYR A 113 -11.36 -8.84 4.44
C TYR A 113 -10.61 -8.74 5.77
N ILE A 114 -11.17 -8.04 6.75
CA ILE A 114 -10.68 -7.99 8.14
C ILE A 114 -10.66 -9.39 8.76
N ASP A 115 -11.73 -10.18 8.60
CA ASP A 115 -11.79 -11.54 9.13
C ASP A 115 -10.66 -12.42 8.57
N ILE A 116 -10.37 -12.32 7.27
CA ILE A 116 -9.27 -13.03 6.61
C ILE A 116 -7.93 -12.59 7.20
N LEU A 117 -7.72 -11.29 7.37
CA LEU A 117 -6.48 -10.75 7.92
C LEU A 117 -6.27 -11.22 9.37
N ASN A 118 -7.29 -11.11 10.21
CA ASN A 118 -7.25 -11.53 11.61
C ASN A 118 -6.95 -13.03 11.72
N ARG A 119 -7.64 -13.85 10.93
CA ARG A 119 -7.37 -15.30 10.88
C ARG A 119 -5.93 -15.58 10.49
N ARG A 120 -5.40 -14.90 9.48
CA ARG A 120 -4.01 -15.05 9.07
C ARG A 120 -3.03 -14.71 10.21
N VAL A 121 -3.27 -13.62 10.92
CA VAL A 121 -2.41 -13.19 12.05
C VAL A 121 -2.45 -14.22 13.17
N GLU A 122 -3.63 -14.72 13.52
CA GLU A 122 -3.83 -15.72 14.57
C GLU A 122 -3.05 -17.02 14.31
N ILE A 123 -3.07 -17.51 13.05
CA ILE A 123 -2.48 -18.80 12.69
C ILE A 123 -1.04 -18.71 12.18
N LYS A 124 -0.47 -17.52 12.02
CA LYS A 124 0.83 -17.27 11.38
C LYS A 124 1.96 -18.19 11.91
N HIS A 125 1.92 -18.52 13.20
CA HIS A 125 2.94 -19.37 13.84
C HIS A 125 2.42 -20.78 14.18
N LYS A 126 1.16 -21.08 13.89
CA LYS A 126 0.51 -22.36 14.20
C LYS A 126 0.35 -23.23 12.94
N ASP A 127 -0.09 -22.61 11.84
CA ASP A 127 -0.31 -23.25 10.55
C ASP A 127 0.24 -22.37 9.44
N LYS A 128 1.46 -22.69 9.02
CA LYS A 128 2.15 -21.93 7.96
C LYS A 128 1.44 -22.07 6.61
N LEU A 129 0.93 -23.26 6.30
CA LEU A 129 0.28 -23.52 5.00
C LEU A 129 -1.00 -22.68 4.84
N GLU A 130 -1.87 -22.71 5.85
CA GLU A 130 -3.09 -21.90 5.86
C GLU A 130 -2.75 -20.40 5.87
N SER A 131 -1.76 -19.98 6.67
CA SER A 131 -1.30 -18.57 6.71
C SER A 131 -0.78 -18.07 5.37
N ASP A 132 -0.02 -18.88 4.63
CA ASP A 132 0.50 -18.52 3.31
C ASP A 132 -0.64 -18.47 2.27
N ALA A 133 -1.60 -19.38 2.33
CA ALA A 133 -2.80 -19.34 1.49
C ALA A 133 -3.63 -18.06 1.74
N LEU A 134 -3.83 -17.68 3.00
CA LEU A 134 -4.55 -16.43 3.33
C LEU A 134 -3.76 -15.20 2.90
N LYS A 135 -2.43 -15.20 2.99
CA LYS A 135 -1.58 -14.13 2.46
C LYS A 135 -1.76 -13.96 0.96
N LEU A 136 -1.82 -15.07 0.22
CA LEU A 136 -2.05 -15.03 -1.22
C LEU A 136 -3.41 -14.41 -1.55
N ILE A 137 -4.47 -14.77 -0.81
CA ILE A 137 -5.79 -14.18 -0.98
C ILE A 137 -5.77 -12.68 -0.74
N LEU A 138 -5.16 -12.21 0.36
CA LEU A 138 -5.07 -10.79 0.69
C LEU A 138 -4.32 -10.00 -0.39
N ASN A 139 -3.22 -10.53 -0.88
CA ASN A 139 -2.43 -9.90 -1.95
C ASN A 139 -3.17 -9.91 -3.30
N SER A 140 -3.93 -10.98 -3.60
CA SER A 140 -4.74 -11.07 -4.81
C SER A 140 -5.84 -10.00 -4.85
N VAL A 141 -6.43 -9.65 -3.71
CA VAL A 141 -7.40 -8.55 -3.62
C VAL A 141 -6.74 -7.23 -4.03
N TYR A 142 -5.55 -6.92 -3.50
CA TYR A 142 -4.81 -5.74 -3.91
C TYR A 142 -4.50 -5.74 -5.42
N GLY A 143 -3.96 -6.83 -5.96
CA GLY A 143 -3.67 -6.95 -7.40
C GLY A 143 -4.92 -6.75 -8.27
N ASN A 144 -6.08 -7.22 -7.81
CA ASN A 144 -7.34 -7.05 -8.52
C ASN A 144 -7.88 -5.60 -8.51
N LEU A 145 -7.49 -4.75 -7.57
CA LEU A 145 -7.85 -3.32 -7.59
C LEU A 145 -7.28 -2.62 -8.83
N ASN A 146 -6.09 -3.01 -9.30
CA ASN A 146 -5.47 -2.41 -10.48
C ASN A 146 -5.70 -3.20 -11.79
N ASN A 147 -6.45 -4.30 -11.73
CA ASN A 147 -6.74 -5.13 -12.90
C ASN A 147 -8.02 -4.66 -13.59
N GLN A 148 -7.90 -4.15 -14.83
CA GLN A 148 -9.03 -3.63 -15.61
C GLN A 148 -10.14 -4.67 -15.89
N TYR A 149 -9.83 -5.95 -15.85
CA TYR A 149 -10.79 -7.04 -16.05
C TYR A 149 -11.41 -7.54 -14.75
N SER A 150 -11.02 -7.01 -13.62
CA SER A 150 -11.53 -7.40 -12.31
C SER A 150 -12.79 -6.62 -11.95
N VAL A 151 -13.74 -7.31 -11.32
CA VAL A 151 -14.90 -6.66 -10.69
C VAL A 151 -14.51 -5.76 -9.51
N LEU A 152 -13.29 -5.92 -8.99
CA LEU A 152 -12.71 -5.06 -7.95
C LEU A 152 -11.96 -3.86 -8.55
N ASN A 153 -11.93 -3.69 -9.88
CA ASN A 153 -11.15 -2.65 -10.52
C ASN A 153 -11.46 -1.26 -9.93
N ASN A 154 -10.48 -0.69 -9.27
CA ASN A 154 -10.47 0.66 -8.73
C ASN A 154 -9.02 1.16 -8.70
N PRO A 155 -8.48 1.65 -9.83
CA PRO A 155 -7.09 2.08 -9.93
C PRO A 155 -6.74 3.17 -8.92
N ARG A 156 -7.67 4.10 -8.64
CA ARG A 156 -7.46 5.14 -7.62
C ARG A 156 -7.20 4.52 -6.25
N ALA A 157 -8.00 3.53 -5.85
CA ALA A 157 -7.76 2.83 -4.59
C ALA A 157 -6.40 2.12 -4.59
N ALA A 158 -6.04 1.43 -5.68
CA ALA A 158 -4.75 0.74 -5.79
C ALA A 158 -3.57 1.70 -5.62
N TYR A 159 -3.58 2.83 -6.33
CA TYR A 159 -2.51 3.83 -6.21
C TYR A 159 -2.51 4.54 -4.85
N SER A 160 -3.68 4.81 -4.29
CA SER A 160 -3.78 5.37 -2.93
C SER A 160 -3.15 4.43 -1.91
N VAL A 161 -3.36 3.12 -2.01
CA VAL A 161 -2.71 2.14 -1.13
C VAL A 161 -1.18 2.24 -1.22
N CYS A 162 -0.62 2.36 -2.44
CA CYS A 162 0.80 2.55 -2.63
C CYS A 162 1.31 3.86 -2.02
N VAL A 163 0.62 4.97 -2.26
CA VAL A 163 1.00 6.29 -1.75
C VAL A 163 0.96 6.33 -0.22
N TYR A 164 -0.10 5.82 0.40
CA TYR A 164 -0.16 5.72 1.87
C TYR A 164 0.94 4.83 2.44
N GLY A 165 1.31 3.74 1.73
CA GLY A 165 2.46 2.90 2.09
C GLY A 165 3.78 3.68 2.03
N GLN A 166 3.98 4.49 0.99
CA GLN A 166 5.16 5.35 0.85
C GLN A 166 5.21 6.41 1.96
N ILE A 167 4.08 7.07 2.27
CA ILE A 167 3.99 8.05 3.37
C ILE A 167 4.40 7.40 4.69
N ALA A 168 3.86 6.23 5.00
CA ALA A 168 4.14 5.52 6.25
C ALA A 168 5.63 5.16 6.37
N LEU A 169 6.25 4.63 5.30
CA LEU A 169 7.66 4.30 5.29
C LEU A 169 8.56 5.54 5.34
N TYR A 170 8.20 6.59 4.62
CA TYR A 170 8.94 7.85 4.64
C TYR A 170 8.95 8.47 6.05
N GLU A 171 7.79 8.52 6.72
CA GLU A 171 7.70 8.98 8.10
C GLU A 171 8.51 8.10 9.07
N LEU A 172 8.49 6.78 8.86
CA LEU A 172 9.32 5.87 9.64
C LEU A 172 10.81 6.17 9.47
N CYS A 173 11.27 6.33 8.22
CA CYS A 173 12.66 6.67 7.93
C CYS A 173 13.05 8.01 8.55
N LYS A 174 12.18 9.02 8.46
CA LYS A 174 12.41 10.33 9.06
C LYS A 174 12.62 10.25 10.57
N ARG A 175 11.79 9.49 11.27
CA ARG A 175 11.92 9.29 12.72
C ARG A 175 13.15 8.49 13.11
N LEU A 176 13.57 7.56 12.28
CA LEU A 176 14.74 6.71 12.55
C LEU A 176 16.06 7.40 12.18
N SER A 177 16.05 8.32 11.24
CA SER A 177 17.26 8.98 10.73
C SER A 177 18.04 9.76 11.79
N ASP A 178 17.37 10.18 12.88
CA ASP A 178 18.03 10.83 14.02
C ASP A 178 18.85 9.86 14.88
N SER A 179 18.56 8.55 14.80
CA SER A 179 19.15 7.52 15.68
C SER A 179 19.96 6.49 14.93
N CYS A 180 19.74 6.32 13.63
CA CYS A 180 20.43 5.31 12.83
C CYS A 180 20.56 5.74 11.36
N GLN A 181 21.55 5.15 10.67
CA GLN A 181 21.69 5.31 9.23
C GLN A 181 20.66 4.45 8.50
N ILE A 182 19.89 5.06 7.63
CA ILE A 182 18.99 4.33 6.72
C ILE A 182 19.81 3.86 5.52
N ILE A 183 19.83 2.58 5.25
CA ILE A 183 20.65 1.98 4.19
C ILE A 183 19.87 1.35 3.05
N ASN A 184 18.58 1.09 3.26
CA ASN A 184 17.68 0.61 2.23
C ASN A 184 16.24 0.90 2.63
N ILE A 185 15.42 1.25 1.65
CA ILE A 185 13.98 1.43 1.81
C ILE A 185 13.33 0.66 0.66
N ASN A 186 12.35 -0.19 0.99
CA ASN A 186 11.64 -0.97 -0.02
C ASN A 186 10.23 -1.33 0.46
N THR A 187 9.23 -1.21 -0.42
CA THR A 187 7.85 -1.64 -0.17
C THR A 187 7.55 -2.96 -0.83
#